data_b8e81b20e118cf41d6130a4da72a0797
#
_entry.id   b8e81b20e118cf41d6130a4da72a0797
#
_cell.length_a   1.000
_cell.length_b   1.000
_cell.length_c   1.000
_cell.angle_alpha   90.00
_cell.angle_beta   90.00
_cell.angle_gamma   90.00
#
_symmetry.space_group_name_H-M   'P 1'
#
loop_
_entity.id
_entity.type
_entity.pdbx_description
1 polymer ?
#
loop_
_entity_poly.entity_id
_entity_poly.type
_entity_poly.pdbx_seq_one_letter_code
_entity_poly.pdbx_strand_id
1 'polypeptide(L)'
;MTRALVLLMCLTVMNGCNTPSIGFSQVEPHSITIGANTFDVRVKEDRAEALRMDAMYGTPLAVQTQVAVQAIEEVTGCKVLPQSITGDPAMVQATIDCNIS
;
A
#
# COMPACT_ATOMS: atom_id res chain seq x y z
N MET A 1 -36.30 -22.55 4.27
CA MET A 1 -35.04 -23.01 3.69
C MET A 1 -34.30 -21.89 2.98
N THR A 2 -34.97 -21.02 2.25
CA THR A 2 -34.35 -19.86 1.62
C THR A 2 -33.81 -18.83 2.62
N ARG A 3 -34.31 -18.83 3.84
CA ARG A 3 -33.87 -17.88 4.86
C ARG A 3 -32.46 -18.15 5.38
N ALA A 4 -32.01 -19.38 5.40
CA ALA A 4 -30.69 -19.73 5.87
C ALA A 4 -29.59 -19.32 4.88
N LEU A 5 -29.89 -19.30 3.60
CA LEU A 5 -28.97 -18.88 2.56
C LEU A 5 -28.75 -17.37 2.57
N VAL A 6 -29.79 -16.58 2.89
CA VAL A 6 -29.68 -15.12 2.96
C VAL A 6 -28.81 -14.71 4.16
N LEU A 7 -28.91 -15.42 5.28
CA LEU A 7 -28.10 -15.13 6.44
C LEU A 7 -26.62 -15.44 6.23
N LEU A 8 -26.30 -16.43 5.40
CA LEU A 8 -24.92 -16.77 5.09
C LEU A 8 -24.24 -15.71 4.24
N MET A 9 -25.00 -15.06 3.35
CA MET A 9 -24.45 -14.02 2.49
C MET A 9 -24.06 -12.76 3.25
N CYS A 10 -24.70 -12.48 4.37
CA CYS A 10 -24.40 -11.30 5.17
C CYS A 10 -23.07 -11.41 5.92
N LEU A 11 -22.52 -12.60 6.07
CA LEU A 11 -21.27 -12.82 6.80
C LEU A 11 -20.00 -12.64 5.96
N THR A 12 -20.15 -12.43 4.65
CA THR A 12 -19.01 -12.35 3.75
C THR A 12 -18.55 -10.93 3.45
N VAL A 13 -19.14 -9.92 4.09
CA VAL A 13 -18.89 -8.51 3.77
C VAL A 13 -17.94 -7.84 4.78
N MET A 14 -17.17 -8.60 5.51
CA MET A 14 -16.26 -8.04 6.50
C MET A 14 -14.89 -7.82 5.88
N ASN A 15 -14.67 -6.63 5.38
CA ASN A 15 -13.34 -6.23 4.94
C ASN A 15 -12.62 -5.55 6.08
N GLY A 16 -11.45 -6.06 6.43
CA GLY A 16 -10.64 -5.46 7.44
C GLY A 16 -10.01 -4.15 6.99
N CYS A 17 -9.39 -3.45 7.93
CA CYS A 17 -8.53 -2.31 7.63
C CYS A 17 -7.28 -2.80 6.89
N ASN A 18 -6.52 -1.88 6.30
CA ASN A 18 -5.29 -2.20 5.56
C ASN A 18 -5.55 -3.01 4.30
N THR A 19 -6.62 -2.65 3.59
CA THR A 19 -6.96 -3.27 2.32
C THR A 19 -6.28 -2.47 1.19
N PRO A 20 -5.62 -3.14 0.22
CA PRO A 20 -5.06 -2.43 -0.92
C PRO A 20 -6.15 -1.80 -1.77
N SER A 21 -5.79 -0.79 -2.56
CA SER A 21 -6.72 -0.16 -3.48
C SER A 21 -7.12 -1.13 -4.59
N ILE A 22 -8.22 -0.79 -5.28
CA ILE A 22 -8.81 -1.69 -6.30
C ILE A 22 -7.79 -2.11 -7.35
N GLY A 23 -6.95 -1.17 -7.81
CA GLY A 23 -5.96 -1.47 -8.85
C GLY A 23 -4.86 -2.41 -8.42
N PHE A 24 -4.67 -2.60 -7.12
CA PHE A 24 -3.59 -3.43 -6.58
C PHE A 24 -4.09 -4.65 -5.81
N SER A 25 -5.39 -4.85 -5.72
CA SER A 25 -5.97 -5.91 -4.87
C SER A 25 -5.58 -7.33 -5.30
N GLN A 26 -5.23 -7.52 -6.56
CA GLN A 26 -4.83 -8.83 -7.11
C GLN A 26 -3.31 -9.01 -7.16
N VAL A 27 -2.56 -8.03 -6.70
CA VAL A 27 -1.09 -8.03 -6.80
C VAL A 27 -0.50 -8.53 -5.48
N GLU A 28 0.47 -9.44 -5.58
CA GLU A 28 1.20 -9.96 -4.43
C GLU A 28 2.04 -8.85 -3.78
N PRO A 29 1.95 -8.69 -2.46
CA PRO A 29 2.77 -7.68 -1.79
C PRO A 29 4.17 -8.20 -1.49
N HIS A 30 5.11 -7.25 -1.47
CA HIS A 30 6.43 -7.45 -0.88
C HIS A 30 6.47 -6.71 0.45
N SER A 31 6.70 -7.43 1.53
CA SER A 31 6.75 -6.82 2.85
C SER A 31 8.17 -6.30 3.11
N ILE A 32 8.27 -5.06 3.59
CA ILE A 32 9.55 -4.45 3.92
C ILE A 32 9.39 -3.63 5.20
N THR A 33 10.43 -3.65 6.02
CA THR A 33 10.48 -2.86 7.25
C THR A 33 11.49 -1.73 7.09
N ILE A 34 11.02 -0.50 7.28
CA ILE A 34 11.86 0.70 7.27
C ILE A 34 11.85 1.25 8.69
N GLY A 35 13.00 1.17 9.37
CA GLY A 35 13.06 1.53 10.78
C GLY A 35 12.16 0.62 11.60
N ALA A 36 11.16 1.21 12.25
CA ALA A 36 10.21 0.47 13.08
C ALA A 36 8.89 0.17 12.37
N ASN A 37 8.75 0.54 11.10
CA ASN A 37 7.47 0.45 10.40
C ASN A 37 7.53 -0.55 9.26
N THR A 38 6.46 -1.31 9.11
CA THR A 38 6.33 -2.33 8.06
C THR A 38 5.36 -1.85 7.00
N PHE A 39 5.73 -2.09 5.74
CA PHE A 39 4.92 -1.75 4.58
C PHE A 39 4.73 -2.99 3.72
N ASP A 40 3.53 -3.11 3.15
CA ASP A 40 3.28 -4.03 2.05
C ASP A 40 3.34 -3.22 0.76
N VAL A 41 4.33 -3.52 -0.07
CA VAL A 41 4.54 -2.81 -1.33
C VAL A 41 4.07 -3.70 -2.47
N ARG A 42 3.17 -3.17 -3.28
CA ARG A 42 2.65 -3.84 -4.46
C ARG A 42 3.08 -3.06 -5.69
N VAL A 43 3.52 -3.78 -6.71
CA VAL A 43 3.99 -3.17 -7.95
C VAL A 43 3.19 -3.75 -9.11
N LYS A 44 2.64 -2.85 -9.93
CA LYS A 44 1.90 -3.25 -11.12
C LYS A 44 2.35 -2.34 -12.26
N GLU A 45 3.09 -2.92 -13.21
CA GLU A 45 3.68 -2.18 -14.33
C GLU A 45 4.61 -1.09 -13.80
N ASP A 46 4.34 0.18 -14.11
CA ASP A 46 5.13 1.30 -13.62
C ASP A 46 4.52 2.00 -12.41
N ARG A 47 3.53 1.36 -11.77
CA ARG A 47 2.85 1.90 -10.59
C ARG A 47 3.18 1.06 -9.37
N ALA A 48 3.30 1.73 -8.23
CA ALA A 48 3.54 1.05 -6.97
C ALA A 48 2.65 1.63 -5.87
N GLU A 49 2.33 0.78 -4.91
CA GLU A 49 1.57 1.17 -3.73
C GLU A 49 2.31 0.69 -2.49
N ALA A 50 2.51 1.59 -1.52
CA ALA A 50 3.04 1.23 -0.21
C ALA A 50 1.91 1.36 0.81
N LEU A 51 1.45 0.23 1.33
CA LEU A 51 0.42 0.17 2.35
C LEU A 51 1.09 -0.02 3.69
N ARG A 52 0.94 0.98 4.58
CA ARG A 52 1.52 0.89 5.91
C ARG A 52 0.71 -0.08 6.77
N MET A 53 1.41 -0.98 7.44
CA MET A 53 0.77 -2.04 8.22
C MET A 53 0.68 -1.69 9.71
N ASP A 54 1.35 -0.62 10.15
CA ASP A 54 1.33 -0.20 11.55
C ASP A 54 1.22 1.33 11.65
N ALA A 55 0.94 1.83 12.86
CA ALA A 55 0.79 3.26 13.07
C ALA A 55 2.14 3.95 13.23
N MET A 56 2.21 5.22 12.81
CA MET A 56 3.39 6.07 12.97
C MET A 56 3.04 7.28 13.86
N TYR A 57 2.79 7.00 15.13
CA TYR A 57 2.40 8.06 16.07
C TYR A 57 3.55 9.04 16.29
N GLY A 58 3.22 10.32 16.32
CA GLY A 58 4.19 11.36 16.59
C GLY A 58 5.08 11.73 15.41
N THR A 59 4.93 11.08 14.26
CA THR A 59 5.72 11.38 13.08
C THR A 59 4.95 12.34 12.17
N PRO A 60 5.57 13.46 11.73
CA PRO A 60 4.91 14.38 10.79
C PRO A 60 4.48 13.70 9.51
N LEU A 61 3.36 14.13 8.93
CA LEU A 61 2.79 13.50 7.73
C LEU A 61 3.76 13.50 6.56
N ALA A 62 4.52 14.58 6.38
CA ALA A 62 5.48 14.65 5.29
C ALA A 62 6.57 13.58 5.44
N VAL A 63 7.01 13.32 6.67
CA VAL A 63 8.01 12.28 6.93
C VAL A 63 7.41 10.89 6.71
N GLN A 64 6.16 10.68 7.10
CA GLN A 64 5.47 9.41 6.87
C GLN A 64 5.41 9.08 5.38
N THR A 65 5.09 10.08 4.54
CA THR A 65 5.07 9.89 3.08
C THR A 65 6.45 9.57 2.55
N GLN A 66 7.50 10.25 3.04
CA GLN A 66 8.88 9.97 2.62
C GLN A 66 9.30 8.55 2.94
N VAL A 67 8.92 8.04 4.11
CA VAL A 67 9.24 6.67 4.50
C VAL A 67 8.54 5.66 3.59
N ALA A 68 7.28 5.93 3.22
CA ALA A 68 6.55 5.09 2.29
C ALA A 68 7.21 5.08 0.90
N VAL A 69 7.66 6.23 0.43
CA VAL A 69 8.40 6.34 -0.83
C VAL A 69 9.70 5.55 -0.76
N GLN A 70 10.41 5.65 0.35
CA GLN A 70 11.63 4.87 0.56
C GLN A 70 11.34 3.37 0.48
N ALA A 71 10.23 2.92 1.06
CA ALA A 71 9.83 1.51 0.99
C ALA A 71 9.63 1.07 -0.46
N ILE A 72 8.96 1.88 -1.26
CA ILE A 72 8.76 1.58 -2.69
C ILE A 72 10.11 1.49 -3.40
N GLU A 73 10.99 2.46 -3.19
CA GLU A 73 12.29 2.49 -3.88
C GLU A 73 13.17 1.32 -3.48
N GLU A 74 13.15 0.92 -2.23
CA GLU A 74 13.95 -0.22 -1.77
C GLU A 74 13.44 -1.55 -2.33
N VAL A 75 12.12 -1.72 -2.39
CA VAL A 75 11.54 -2.96 -2.94
C VAL A 75 11.77 -3.05 -4.44
N THR A 76 11.60 -1.95 -5.16
CA THR A 76 11.64 -1.96 -6.63
C THR A 76 13.03 -1.76 -7.20
N GLY A 77 13.92 -1.09 -6.48
CA GLY A 77 15.18 -0.63 -7.03
C GLY A 77 15.03 0.53 -8.01
N CYS A 78 13.84 1.10 -8.10
CA CYS A 78 13.52 2.16 -9.04
C CYS A 78 13.33 3.48 -8.32
N LYS A 79 13.23 4.58 -9.05
CA LYS A 79 12.98 5.90 -8.47
C LYS A 79 11.51 6.25 -8.56
N VAL A 80 10.95 6.78 -7.48
CA VAL A 80 9.59 7.31 -7.48
C VAL A 80 9.60 8.70 -8.12
N LEU A 81 8.67 8.94 -9.04
CA LEU A 81 8.50 10.25 -9.64
C LEU A 81 7.73 11.14 -8.66
N PRO A 82 8.36 12.22 -8.15
CA PRO A 82 7.76 13.00 -7.06
C PRO A 82 6.37 13.57 -7.38
N GLN A 83 6.14 13.97 -8.63
CA GLN A 83 4.87 14.56 -9.02
C GLN A 83 3.73 13.53 -9.09
N SER A 84 4.06 12.24 -9.06
CA SER A 84 3.07 11.17 -9.18
C SER A 84 2.56 10.68 -7.83
N ILE A 85 3.13 11.16 -6.73
CA ILE A 85 2.78 10.67 -5.39
C ILE A 85 1.35 11.08 -5.04
N THR A 86 0.51 10.09 -4.74
CA THR A 86 -0.89 10.31 -4.37
C THR A 86 -1.24 9.42 -3.17
N GLY A 87 -2.43 9.64 -2.64
CA GLY A 87 -2.92 8.90 -1.49
C GLY A 87 -2.52 9.55 -0.17
N ASP A 88 -2.98 8.96 0.93
CA ASP A 88 -2.58 9.43 2.25
C ASP A 88 -1.30 8.70 2.70
N PRO A 89 -0.67 9.13 3.81
CA PRO A 89 0.60 8.51 4.24
C PRO A 89 0.48 7.03 4.59
N ALA A 90 -0.72 6.53 4.87
CA ALA A 90 -0.92 5.11 5.15
C ALA A 90 -1.06 4.27 3.88
N MET A 91 -1.35 4.90 2.75
CA MET A 91 -1.51 4.22 1.47
C MET A 91 -1.00 5.13 0.34
N VAL A 92 0.30 5.14 0.16
CA VAL A 92 0.97 5.97 -0.85
C VAL A 92 1.03 5.21 -2.17
N GLN A 93 0.62 5.87 -3.24
CA GLN A 93 0.73 5.35 -4.60
C GLN A 93 1.60 6.29 -5.42
N ALA A 94 2.35 5.73 -6.35
CA ALA A 94 3.25 6.53 -7.18
C ALA A 94 3.61 5.80 -8.46
N THR A 95 4.09 6.57 -9.43
CA THR A 95 4.72 6.02 -10.63
C THR A 95 6.21 5.86 -10.35
N ILE A 96 6.77 4.74 -10.78
CA ILE A 96 8.19 4.46 -10.63
C ILE A 96 8.88 4.49 -11.98
N ASP A 97 10.14 4.89 -11.99
CA ASP A 97 11.00 4.89 -13.16
C ASP A 97 12.23 4.04 -12.85
N CYS A 98 12.33 2.91 -13.52
CA CYS A 98 13.42 1.96 -13.30
C CYS A 98 14.62 2.23 -14.18
N ASN A 99 14.54 3.23 -15.05
CA ASN A 99 15.65 3.63 -15.92
C ASN A 99 16.51 4.73 -15.30
N ILE A 100 16.05 5.34 -14.21
CA ILE A 100 16.82 6.34 -13.47
C ILE A 100 17.58 5.62 -12.36
N SER A 101 18.87 5.74 -12.37
CA SER A 101 19.73 5.13 -11.34
C SER A 101 20.34 6.19 -10.43
#